data_8aa82fbba3dba077b2ea364322730dcf
#
_entry.id   8aa82fbba3dba077b2ea364322730dcf
#
_cell.length_a   1.000
_cell.length_b   1.000
_cell.length_c   1.000
_cell.angle_alpha   90.00
_cell.angle_beta   90.00
_cell.angle_gamma   90.00
#
_symmetry.space_group_name_H-M   'P 1'
#
loop_
_entity.id
_entity.type
_entity.pdbx_description
1 polymer ?
#
loop_
_entity_poly.entity_id
_entity_poly.type
_entity_poly.pdbx_seq_one_letter_code
_entity_poly.pdbx_strand_id
1 'polypeptide(L)'
;MEAYVAGLEAYDGDLSRVSSVASFFVSRVDTEVDQRLEAIGTDAALALRGKAAVAQAQLAYVRFADMFSGPRWQALARRGAKVQRPLWASTSTKNPAYRDVLYVEDLV
;
A
#
# COMPACT_ATOMS: atom_id res chain seq x y z
N MET A 1 9.14 0.64 -3.99
CA MET A 1 8.96 0.12 -5.37
C MET A 1 10.03 0.61 -6.34
N GLU A 2 10.35 1.90 -6.35
CA GLU A 2 11.42 2.44 -7.21
C GLU A 2 12.77 1.76 -6.95
N ALA A 3 13.15 1.58 -5.68
CA ALA A 3 14.40 0.91 -5.32
C ALA A 3 14.46 -0.54 -5.79
N TYR A 4 13.33 -1.23 -5.76
CA TYR A 4 13.22 -2.60 -6.26
C TYR A 4 13.48 -2.65 -7.77
N VAL A 5 12.84 -1.77 -8.53
CA VAL A 5 13.02 -1.68 -9.99
C VAL A 5 14.47 -1.35 -10.33
N ALA A 6 15.05 -0.35 -9.65
CA ALA A 6 16.45 0.02 -9.85
C ALA A 6 17.42 -1.13 -9.49
N GLY A 7 17.12 -1.87 -8.43
CA GLY A 7 17.88 -3.05 -8.04
C GLY A 7 17.83 -4.15 -9.09
N LEU A 8 16.69 -4.41 -9.68
CA LEU A 8 16.55 -5.38 -10.76
C LEU A 8 17.34 -4.96 -12.00
N GLU A 9 17.35 -3.67 -12.32
CA GLU A 9 18.13 -3.14 -13.46
C GLU A 9 19.64 -3.36 -13.27
N ALA A 10 20.12 -3.27 -12.02
CA ALA A 10 21.52 -3.42 -11.67
C ALA A 10 21.95 -4.88 -11.43
N TYR A 11 20.99 -5.80 -11.33
CA TYR A 11 21.27 -7.20 -11.00
C TYR A 11 21.59 -8.00 -12.26
N ASP A 12 22.72 -8.71 -12.24
CA ASP A 12 23.20 -9.51 -13.38
C ASP A 12 22.69 -10.95 -13.37
N GLY A 13 22.03 -11.37 -12.31
CA GLY A 13 21.52 -12.74 -12.16
C GLY A 13 20.18 -12.98 -12.83
N ASP A 14 19.60 -14.13 -12.55
CA ASP A 14 18.31 -14.53 -13.07
C ASP A 14 17.18 -13.80 -12.33
N LEU A 15 16.53 -12.84 -13.01
CA LEU A 15 15.46 -12.04 -12.42
C LEU A 15 14.23 -12.86 -12.05
N SER A 16 14.01 -14.00 -12.69
CA SER A 16 12.87 -14.87 -12.38
C SER A 16 12.95 -15.50 -10.99
N ARG A 17 14.13 -15.48 -10.36
CA ARG A 17 14.34 -15.99 -9.01
C ARG A 17 14.15 -14.94 -7.93
N VAL A 18 13.95 -13.68 -8.30
CA VAL A 18 13.75 -12.59 -7.34
C VAL A 18 12.27 -12.40 -7.09
N SER A 19 11.87 -12.46 -5.83
CA SER A 19 10.49 -12.19 -5.41
C SER A 19 10.51 -11.16 -4.29
N SER A 20 9.56 -10.24 -4.30
CA SER A 20 9.47 -9.21 -3.28
C SER A 20 8.03 -8.75 -3.11
N VAL A 21 7.72 -8.30 -1.90
CA VAL A 21 6.47 -7.62 -1.58
C VAL A 21 6.79 -6.32 -0.87
N ALA A 22 5.89 -5.34 -1.00
CA ALA A 22 5.98 -4.08 -0.27
C ALA A 22 4.84 -4.05 0.76
N SER A 23 5.19 -4.11 2.04
CA SER A 23 4.20 -4.14 3.11
C SER A 23 3.68 -2.73 3.42
N PHE A 24 2.36 -2.61 3.49
CA PHE A 24 1.67 -1.39 3.91
C PHE A 24 0.84 -1.70 5.14
N PHE A 25 1.15 -1.00 6.23
CA PHE A 25 0.44 -1.18 7.51
C PHE A 25 -0.81 -0.29 7.52
N VAL A 26 -1.97 -0.90 7.50
CA VAL A 26 -3.24 -0.19 7.29
C VAL A 26 -3.78 0.40 8.58
N SER A 27 -4.07 -0.40 9.59
CA SER A 27 -4.74 0.06 10.81
C SER A 27 -3.91 1.06 11.61
N ARG A 28 -2.58 1.00 11.54
CA ARG A 28 -1.71 1.94 12.25
C ARG A 28 -1.89 3.38 11.78
N VAL A 29 -2.13 3.57 10.50
CA VAL A 29 -2.38 4.91 9.94
C VAL A 29 -3.67 5.47 10.49
N ASP A 30 -4.76 4.69 10.51
CA ASP A 30 -6.02 5.14 11.08
C ASP A 30 -5.90 5.43 12.57
N THR A 31 -5.20 4.59 13.33
CA THR A 31 -5.01 4.82 14.76
C THR A 31 -4.36 6.18 15.03
N GLU A 32 -3.29 6.50 14.33
CA GLU A 32 -2.57 7.78 14.53
C GLU A 32 -3.37 8.97 14.00
N VAL A 33 -3.93 8.86 12.81
CA VAL A 33 -4.68 9.97 12.20
C VAL A 33 -5.96 10.23 12.97
N ASP A 34 -6.68 9.19 13.41
CA ASP A 34 -7.91 9.35 14.17
C ASP A 34 -7.65 10.09 15.50
N GLN A 35 -6.53 9.79 16.18
CA GLN A 35 -6.16 10.52 17.39
C GLN A 35 -5.95 12.01 17.12
N ARG A 36 -5.32 12.34 16.01
CA ARG A 36 -5.09 13.73 15.62
C ARG A 36 -6.39 14.44 15.23
N LEU A 37 -7.27 13.73 14.53
CA LEU A 37 -8.58 14.28 14.17
C LEU A 37 -9.46 14.54 15.40
N GLU A 38 -9.43 13.64 16.37
CA GLU A 38 -10.14 13.80 17.62
C GLU A 38 -9.59 14.98 18.44
N ALA A 39 -8.28 15.21 18.41
CA ALA A 39 -7.65 16.37 19.06
C ALA A 39 -8.08 17.69 18.43
N ILE A 40 -8.29 17.72 17.11
CA ILE A 40 -8.87 18.89 16.42
C ILE A 40 -10.31 19.10 16.86
N GLY A 41 -11.12 18.05 16.91
CA GLY A 41 -12.44 18.01 17.52
C GLY A 41 -13.56 18.69 16.76
N THR A 42 -13.30 19.25 15.57
CA THR A 42 -14.36 19.84 14.74
C THR A 42 -15.24 18.75 14.11
N ASP A 43 -16.47 19.10 13.74
CA ASP A 43 -17.34 18.14 13.06
C ASP A 43 -16.74 17.63 11.76
N ALA A 44 -16.08 18.52 11.01
CA ALA A 44 -15.41 18.16 9.77
C ALA A 44 -14.25 17.17 10.01
N ALA A 45 -13.45 17.39 11.05
CA ALA A 45 -12.35 16.49 11.41
C ALA A 45 -12.89 15.12 11.85
N LEU A 46 -13.89 15.09 12.71
CA LEU A 46 -14.48 13.84 13.21
C LEU A 46 -15.12 13.01 12.09
N ALA A 47 -15.67 13.66 11.07
CA ALA A 47 -16.24 12.98 9.91
C ALA A 47 -15.19 12.25 9.05
N LEU A 48 -13.91 12.60 9.17
CA LEU A 48 -12.80 11.98 8.43
C LEU A 48 -12.20 10.74 9.11
N ARG A 49 -12.63 10.42 10.33
CA ARG A 49 -12.10 9.25 11.04
C ARG A 49 -12.37 7.97 10.24
N GLY A 50 -11.42 7.05 10.28
CA GLY A 50 -11.50 5.74 9.61
C GLY A 50 -11.30 5.77 8.10
N LYS A 51 -10.84 6.88 7.52
CA LYS A 51 -10.72 7.05 6.06
C LYS A 51 -9.29 7.15 5.55
N ALA A 52 -8.36 7.59 6.41
CA ALA A 52 -6.99 7.88 5.97
C ALA A 52 -6.23 6.64 5.52
N ALA A 53 -6.35 5.53 6.23
CA ALA A 53 -5.64 4.30 5.90
C ALA A 53 -6.10 3.72 4.57
N VAL A 54 -7.40 3.66 4.32
CA VAL A 54 -7.95 3.19 3.04
C VAL A 54 -7.49 4.10 1.90
N ALA A 55 -7.58 5.41 2.09
CA ALA A 55 -7.13 6.38 1.07
C ALA A 55 -5.65 6.20 0.74
N GLN A 56 -4.79 6.03 1.75
CA GLN A 56 -3.37 5.79 1.55
C GLN A 56 -3.12 4.48 0.80
N ALA A 57 -3.82 3.42 1.15
CA ALA A 57 -3.67 2.13 0.48
C ALA A 57 -4.11 2.20 -0.98
N GLN A 58 -5.18 2.93 -1.27
CA GLN A 58 -5.63 3.15 -2.64
C GLN A 58 -4.59 3.92 -3.47
N LEU A 59 -3.98 4.96 -2.88
CA LEU A 59 -2.90 5.69 -3.54
C LEU A 59 -1.67 4.81 -3.77
N ALA A 60 -1.33 3.97 -2.82
CA ALA A 60 -0.23 3.01 -2.96
C ALA A 60 -0.48 2.05 -4.12
N TYR A 61 -1.72 1.60 -4.30
CA TYR A 61 -2.08 0.71 -5.40
C TYR A 61 -1.99 1.42 -6.76
N VAL A 62 -2.38 2.69 -6.83
CA VAL A 62 -2.22 3.51 -8.06
C VAL A 62 -0.73 3.61 -8.40
N ARG A 63 0.13 3.87 -7.43
CA ARG A 63 1.57 3.90 -7.64
C ARG A 63 2.14 2.55 -8.09
N PHE A 64 1.63 1.46 -7.54
CA PHE A 64 2.00 0.11 -7.97
C PHE A 64 1.65 -0.09 -9.45
N ALA A 65 0.43 0.26 -9.85
CA ALA A 65 0.00 0.12 -11.24
C ALA A 65 0.85 0.95 -12.19
N ASP A 66 1.21 2.18 -11.80
CA ASP A 66 2.06 3.06 -12.62
C ASP A 66 3.49 2.53 -12.71
N MET A 67 4.08 2.09 -11.59
CA MET A 67 5.47 1.62 -11.54
C MET A 67 5.68 0.36 -12.38
N PHE A 68 4.70 -0.54 -12.38
CA PHE A 68 4.78 -1.82 -13.08
C PHE A 68 4.01 -1.81 -14.40
N SER A 69 4.02 -0.66 -15.07
CA SER A 69 3.54 -0.47 -16.43
C SER A 69 4.58 0.34 -17.21
N GLY A 70 4.44 0.44 -18.50
CA GLY A 70 5.32 1.24 -19.33
C GLY A 70 6.62 0.55 -19.75
N PRO A 71 7.45 1.25 -20.57
CA PRO A 71 8.58 0.62 -21.26
C PRO A 71 9.69 0.14 -20.34
N ARG A 72 9.99 0.88 -19.28
CA ARG A 72 11.06 0.52 -18.31
C ARG A 72 10.75 -0.82 -17.67
N TRP A 73 9.52 -1.00 -17.18
CA TRP A 73 9.12 -2.26 -16.57
C TRP A 73 9.02 -3.39 -17.60
N GLN A 74 8.49 -3.11 -18.79
CA GLN A 74 8.36 -4.11 -19.84
C GLN A 74 9.72 -4.71 -20.23
N ALA A 75 10.77 -3.90 -20.24
CA ALA A 75 12.12 -4.40 -20.52
C ALA A 75 12.59 -5.40 -19.46
N LEU A 76 12.30 -5.14 -18.19
CA LEU A 76 12.61 -6.06 -17.09
C LEU A 76 11.73 -7.32 -17.13
N ALA A 77 10.44 -7.16 -17.42
CA ALA A 77 9.51 -8.28 -17.53
C ALA A 77 9.95 -9.27 -18.62
N ARG A 78 10.48 -8.79 -19.73
CA ARG A 78 11.04 -9.65 -20.78
C ARG A 78 12.22 -10.48 -20.31
N ARG A 79 12.93 -10.02 -19.28
CA ARG A 79 14.03 -10.74 -18.62
C ARG A 79 13.54 -11.66 -17.50
N GLY A 80 12.23 -11.82 -17.34
CA GLY A 80 11.62 -12.68 -16.34
C GLY A 80 11.33 -12.01 -15.00
N ALA A 81 11.47 -10.69 -14.88
CA ALA A 81 11.23 -9.97 -13.63
C ALA A 81 9.78 -10.10 -13.17
N LYS A 82 9.60 -10.20 -11.85
CA LYS A 82 8.30 -10.23 -11.20
C LYS A 82 8.02 -8.90 -10.54
N VAL A 83 6.75 -8.48 -10.50
CA VAL A 83 6.36 -7.25 -9.81
C VAL A 83 6.58 -7.39 -8.30
N GLN A 84 6.82 -6.26 -7.63
CA GLN A 84 6.78 -6.18 -6.18
C GLN A 84 5.34 -5.84 -5.77
N ARG A 85 4.57 -6.84 -5.35
CA ARG A 85 3.17 -6.64 -5.02
C ARG A 85 2.99 -5.95 -3.67
N PRO A 86 2.01 -5.04 -3.55
CA PRO A 86 1.63 -4.54 -2.24
C PRO A 86 1.12 -5.68 -1.35
N LEU A 87 1.57 -5.68 -0.10
CA LEU A 87 1.07 -6.59 0.93
C LEU A 87 0.37 -5.75 1.99
N TRP A 88 -0.95 -5.91 2.11
CA TRP A 88 -1.72 -5.20 3.11
C TRP A 88 -1.53 -5.88 4.47
N ALA A 89 -0.86 -5.18 5.38
CA ALA A 89 -0.59 -5.65 6.74
C ALA A 89 -1.40 -4.86 7.76
N SER A 90 -1.59 -5.41 8.96
CA SER A 90 -2.41 -4.80 10.02
C SER A 90 -3.81 -4.45 9.51
N THR A 91 -4.50 -5.45 8.97
CA THR A 91 -5.82 -5.27 8.34
C THR A 91 -6.98 -5.49 9.30
N SER A 92 -6.73 -5.79 10.56
CA SER A 92 -7.77 -5.82 11.58
C SER A 92 -8.02 -4.43 12.13
N THR A 93 -9.29 -4.07 12.33
CA THR A 93 -9.66 -2.81 12.95
C THR A 93 -9.34 -2.85 14.44
N LYS A 94 -8.76 -1.76 14.96
CA LYS A 94 -8.43 -1.64 16.39
C LYS A 94 -9.51 -0.88 17.15
N ASN A 95 -10.33 -0.10 16.45
CA ASN A 95 -11.41 0.67 17.03
C ASN A 95 -12.72 -0.13 16.94
N PRO A 96 -13.39 -0.44 18.09
CA PRO A 96 -14.64 -1.19 18.09
C PRO A 96 -15.78 -0.50 17.34
N ALA A 97 -15.68 0.82 17.10
CA ALA A 97 -16.65 1.56 16.31
C ALA A 97 -16.63 1.22 14.83
N TYR A 98 -15.55 0.60 14.35
CA TYR A 98 -15.41 0.17 12.96
C TYR A 98 -15.79 -1.29 12.80
N ARG A 99 -16.38 -1.61 11.64
CA ARG A 99 -16.65 -3.01 11.28
C ARG A 99 -15.32 -3.76 11.20
N ASP A 100 -15.28 -4.96 11.72
CA ASP A 100 -14.06 -5.78 11.74
C ASP A 100 -13.56 -6.16 10.35
N VAL A 101 -14.42 -6.11 9.33
CA VAL A 101 -14.09 -6.40 7.93
C VAL A 101 -13.87 -5.14 7.07
N LEU A 102 -13.81 -3.96 7.70
CA LEU A 102 -13.69 -2.67 6.99
C LEU A 102 -12.60 -2.67 5.94
N TYR A 103 -11.37 -3.02 6.33
CA TYR A 103 -10.23 -2.95 5.41
C TYR A 103 -10.30 -4.03 4.33
N VAL A 104 -10.79 -5.20 4.66
CA VAL A 104 -10.92 -6.29 3.68
C VAL A 104 -11.91 -5.90 2.59
N GLU A 105 -13.06 -5.35 2.96
CA GLU A 105 -14.08 -4.93 1.99
C GLU A 105 -13.60 -3.79 1.10
N ASP A 106 -12.88 -2.82 1.67
CA ASP A 106 -12.47 -1.60 0.97
C ASP A 106 -11.20 -1.78 0.13
N LEU A 107 -10.38 -2.80 0.40
CA LEU A 107 -9.11 -3.03 -0.27
C LEU A 107 -9.10 -4.22 -1.25
N VAL A 108 -10.16 -5.00 -1.27
CA VAL A 108 -10.22 -6.18 -2.16
C VAL A 108 -11.10 -5.95 -3.40
#